data_83829d9ff4ca8040970c272bf5ab3ea0
#
_entry.id   83829d9ff4ca8040970c272bf5ab3ea0
#
_cell.length_a   1.000
_cell.length_b   1.000
_cell.length_c   1.000
_cell.angle_alpha   90.00
_cell.angle_beta   90.00
_cell.angle_gamma   90.00
#
_symmetry.space_group_name_H-M   'P 1'
#
loop_
_entity.id
_entity.type
_entity.pdbx_description
1 polymer ?
#
loop_
_entity_poly.entity_id
_entity_poly.type
_entity_poly.pdbx_seq_one_letter_code
_entity_poly.pdbx_strand_id
1 'polypeptide(L)'
;HPSLLPAFPGADAHSDVLSSQVRVSGCTVHVVDSGMDSGTILGQSRVPVFTGDSRASLAKRVQIEEHRLYPEIIDLICSGHEVVLDD
;
A
#
# COMPACT_ATOMS: atom_id res chain seq x y z
N HIS A 1 2.03 -0.97 3.18
CA HIS A 1 2.90 -1.07 1.99
C HIS A 1 2.31 -0.27 0.84
N PRO A 2 3.10 0.50 0.12
CA PRO A 2 2.62 1.41 -0.90
C PRO A 2 2.38 0.74 -2.26
N SER A 3 1.72 -0.40 -2.27
CA SER A 3 1.24 -1.08 -3.47
C SER A 3 0.04 -1.96 -3.12
N LEU A 4 -0.58 -2.53 -4.14
CA LEU A 4 -1.64 -3.53 -3.98
C LEU A 4 -1.00 -4.92 -3.89
N LEU A 5 -0.56 -5.32 -2.70
CA LEU A 5 0.03 -6.64 -2.50
C LEU A 5 -0.93 -7.75 -2.94
N PRO A 6 -0.45 -8.85 -3.49
CA PRO A 6 0.95 -9.28 -3.62
C PRO A 6 1.72 -8.63 -4.77
N ALA A 7 1.10 -7.71 -5.52
CA ALA A 7 1.80 -7.01 -6.58
C ALA A 7 2.81 -6.00 -6.01
N PHE A 8 3.94 -5.89 -6.67
CA PHE A 8 4.99 -4.92 -6.35
C PHE A 8 5.44 -4.92 -4.89
N PRO A 9 5.85 -6.04 -4.33
CA PRO A 9 6.48 -6.06 -3.01
C PRO A 9 7.86 -5.40 -3.06
N GLY A 10 8.44 -5.14 -1.89
CA GLY A 10 9.79 -4.63 -1.81
C GLY A 10 9.88 -3.14 -1.52
N ALA A 11 11.09 -2.60 -1.60
CA ALA A 11 11.43 -1.30 -1.04
C ALA A 11 11.04 -0.10 -1.93
N ASP A 12 10.84 -0.29 -3.22
CA ASP A 12 10.57 0.81 -4.15
C ASP A 12 9.41 0.47 -5.09
N ALA A 13 8.23 0.25 -4.49
CA ALA A 13 7.04 -0.14 -5.21
C ALA A 13 6.59 0.91 -6.24
N HIS A 14 6.72 2.20 -5.94
CA HIS A 14 6.30 3.25 -6.87
C HIS A 14 7.10 3.22 -8.17
N SER A 15 8.41 3.06 -8.08
CA SER A 15 9.25 2.93 -9.28
C SER A 15 8.91 1.68 -10.08
N ASP A 16 8.65 0.57 -9.39
CA ASP A 16 8.28 -0.69 -10.03
C ASP A 16 6.93 -0.56 -10.75
N VAL A 17 5.95 0.09 -10.13
CA VAL A 17 4.63 0.37 -10.72
C VAL A 17 4.78 1.19 -12.00
N LEU A 18 5.54 2.28 -11.94
CA LEU A 18 5.73 3.16 -13.10
C LEU A 18 6.45 2.45 -14.25
N SER A 19 7.45 1.61 -13.93
CA SER A 19 8.17 0.84 -14.94
C SER A 19 7.31 -0.23 -15.62
N SER A 20 6.31 -0.73 -14.91
CA SER A 20 5.42 -1.79 -15.42
C SER A 20 4.26 -1.26 -16.24
N GLN A 21 4.06 0.05 -16.28
CA GLN A 21 2.99 0.69 -17.05
C GLN A 21 1.58 0.22 -16.69
N VAL A 22 1.37 -0.23 -15.45
CA VAL A 22 0.04 -0.56 -14.95
C VAL A 22 -0.78 0.71 -14.71
N ARG A 23 -2.10 0.58 -14.75
CA ARG A 23 -3.01 1.73 -14.61
C ARG A 23 -3.56 1.93 -13.21
N VAL A 24 -3.30 0.98 -12.32
CA VAL A 24 -3.81 0.99 -10.95
C VAL A 24 -2.67 0.63 -10.01
N SER A 25 -2.52 1.41 -8.96
CA SER A 25 -1.70 1.11 -7.81
C SER A 25 -2.55 1.27 -6.54
N GLY A 26 -1.93 1.48 -5.41
CA GLY A 26 -2.64 1.68 -4.15
C GLY A 26 -1.76 1.42 -2.95
N CYS A 27 -2.40 1.10 -1.86
CA CYS A 27 -1.72 0.76 -0.61
C CYS A 27 -2.35 -0.47 0.03
N THR A 28 -1.56 -1.14 0.85
CA THR A 28 -1.98 -2.34 1.59
C THR A 28 -1.54 -2.21 3.04
N VAL A 29 -2.45 -2.52 3.95
CA VAL A 29 -2.14 -2.70 5.36
C VAL A 29 -2.23 -4.20 5.66
N HIS A 30 -1.20 -4.75 6.27
CA HIS A 30 -1.12 -6.20 6.50
C HIS A 30 -0.49 -6.50 7.85
N VAL A 31 -0.74 -7.72 8.33
CA VAL A 31 -0.04 -8.22 9.51
C VAL A 31 1.41 -8.50 9.12
N VAL A 32 2.34 -7.99 9.91
CA VAL A 32 3.76 -8.26 9.68
C VAL A 32 4.10 -9.59 10.32
N ASP A 33 4.72 -10.46 9.54
CA ASP A 33 5.27 -11.73 10.01
C ASP A 33 6.75 -11.83 9.62
N SER A 34 7.31 -13.02 9.66
CA SER A 34 8.72 -13.22 9.31
C SER A 34 9.00 -13.14 7.80
N GLY A 35 7.97 -13.17 6.96
CA GLY A 35 8.09 -13.02 5.53
C GLY A 35 7.90 -11.57 5.12
N MET A 36 8.69 -11.09 4.17
CA MET A 36 8.57 -9.72 3.67
C MET A 36 7.26 -9.57 2.89
N ASP A 37 6.41 -8.62 3.30
CA ASP A 37 5.15 -8.29 2.63
C ASP A 37 4.24 -9.51 2.39
N SER A 38 4.31 -10.52 3.26
CA SER A 38 3.60 -11.78 3.07
C SER A 38 2.57 -12.09 4.16
N GLY A 39 2.37 -11.22 5.13
CA GLY A 39 1.36 -11.42 6.18
C GLY A 39 -0.06 -11.23 5.68
N THR A 40 -1.03 -11.52 6.55
CA THR A 40 -2.45 -11.39 6.23
C THR A 40 -2.80 -9.95 5.87
N ILE A 41 -3.43 -9.75 4.72
CA ILE A 41 -3.91 -8.45 4.28
C ILE A 41 -5.17 -8.08 5.06
N LEU A 42 -5.15 -6.91 5.69
CA LEU A 42 -6.27 -6.38 6.47
C LEU A 42 -7.09 -5.37 5.70
N GLY A 43 -6.49 -4.65 4.76
CA GLY A 43 -7.18 -3.69 3.93
C GLY A 43 -6.31 -3.19 2.81
N GLN A 44 -6.96 -2.74 1.74
CA GLN A 44 -6.30 -2.15 0.58
C GLN A 44 -7.12 -0.98 0.08
N SER A 45 -6.45 -0.01 -0.53
CA SER A 45 -7.10 1.08 -1.23
C SER A 45 -6.43 1.30 -2.57
N ARG A 46 -7.23 1.55 -3.61
CA ARG A 46 -6.75 1.70 -4.98
C ARG A 46 -6.57 3.17 -5.34
N VAL A 47 -5.57 3.45 -6.15
CA VAL A 47 -5.38 4.77 -6.77
C VAL A 47 -5.08 4.59 -8.26
N PRO A 48 -5.53 5.51 -9.12
CA PRO A 48 -5.18 5.45 -10.53
C PRO A 48 -3.71 5.84 -10.73
N VAL A 49 -3.09 5.25 -11.74
CA VAL A 49 -1.78 5.67 -12.24
C VAL A 49 -2.03 6.42 -13.55
N PHE A 50 -1.63 7.68 -13.60
CA PHE A 50 -1.86 8.51 -14.77
C PHE A 50 -0.66 8.53 -15.70
N THR A 51 -0.91 8.67 -16.99
CA THR A 51 0.16 8.93 -17.97
C THR A 51 0.93 10.17 -17.54
N GLY A 52 2.25 10.07 -17.48
CA GLY A 52 3.09 11.18 -17.05
C GLY A 52 3.30 11.29 -15.55
N ASP A 53 2.74 10.37 -14.76
CA ASP A 53 3.04 10.33 -13.32
C ASP A 53 4.53 10.20 -13.07
N SER A 54 5.01 11.00 -12.13
CA SER A 54 6.33 10.80 -11.52
C SER A 54 6.19 9.93 -10.28
N ARG A 55 7.32 9.45 -9.78
CA ARG A 55 7.34 8.74 -8.49
C ARG A 55 6.73 9.61 -7.39
N ALA A 56 7.04 10.90 -7.37
CA ALA A 56 6.54 11.82 -6.35
C ALA A 56 5.02 12.04 -6.45
N SER A 57 4.47 12.20 -7.65
CA SER A 57 3.03 12.41 -7.81
C SER A 57 2.23 11.16 -7.47
N LEU A 58 2.72 9.99 -7.85
CA LEU A 58 2.10 8.72 -7.49
C LEU A 58 2.18 8.49 -5.98
N ALA A 59 3.34 8.69 -5.38
CA ALA A 59 3.53 8.53 -3.95
C ALA A 59 2.59 9.41 -3.14
N LYS A 60 2.41 10.66 -3.55
CA LYS A 60 1.50 11.58 -2.87
C LYS A 60 0.05 11.11 -2.96
N ARG A 61 -0.37 10.61 -4.11
CA ARG A 61 -1.74 10.10 -4.30
C ARG A 61 -1.98 8.85 -3.45
N VAL A 62 -1.03 7.95 -3.40
CA VAL A 62 -1.11 6.75 -2.56
C VAL A 62 -1.14 7.14 -1.08
N GLN A 63 -0.33 8.12 -0.67
CA GLN A 63 -0.28 8.58 0.72
C GLN A 63 -1.61 9.16 1.20
N ILE A 64 -2.33 9.87 0.33
CA ILE A 64 -3.68 10.36 0.66
C ILE A 64 -4.62 9.19 0.97
N GLU A 65 -4.57 8.12 0.18
CA GLU A 65 -5.39 6.94 0.42
C GLU A 65 -4.95 6.16 1.67
N GLU A 66 -3.67 6.13 1.98
CA GLU A 66 -3.18 5.55 3.22
C GLU A 66 -3.77 6.26 4.43
N HIS A 67 -3.82 7.60 4.40
CA HIS A 67 -4.39 8.39 5.49
C HIS A 67 -5.89 8.17 5.67
N ARG A 68 -6.59 7.76 4.62
CA ARG A 68 -8.00 7.38 4.72
C ARG A 68 -8.18 5.97 5.25
N LEU A 69 -7.29 5.05 4.87
CA LEU A 69 -7.38 3.64 5.21
C LEU A 69 -6.93 3.36 6.66
N TYR A 70 -5.90 4.05 7.14
CA TYR A 70 -5.30 3.76 8.44
C TYR A 70 -6.28 3.88 9.62
N PRO A 71 -7.15 4.89 9.71
CA PRO A 71 -8.13 4.93 10.80
C PRO A 71 -9.05 3.71 10.87
N GLU A 72 -9.44 3.16 9.71
CA GLU A 72 -10.25 1.95 9.66
C GLU A 72 -9.49 0.74 10.22
N ILE A 73 -8.20 0.66 9.92
CA ILE A 73 -7.34 -0.42 10.40
C ILE A 73 -7.05 -0.27 11.90
N ILE A 74 -6.97 0.95 12.42
CA ILE A 74 -6.81 1.18 13.85
C ILE A 74 -7.95 0.56 14.64
N ASP A 75 -9.18 0.60 14.12
CA ASP A 75 -10.31 -0.07 14.77
C ASP A 75 -10.09 -1.58 14.87
N LEU A 76 -9.43 -2.18 13.88
CA LEU A 76 -9.07 -3.60 13.93
C LEU A 76 -8.02 -3.89 15.00
N ILE A 77 -7.06 -2.98 15.20
CA ILE A 77 -6.08 -3.09 16.29
C ILE A 77 -6.80 -3.17 17.64
N CYS A 78 -7.83 -2.37 17.84
CA CYS A 78 -8.63 -2.40 19.07
C CYS A 78 -9.36 -3.73 19.27
N SER A 79 -9.48 -4.54 18.23
CA SER A 79 -10.04 -5.91 18.32
C SER A 79 -9.00 -6.97 18.65
N GLY A 80 -7.76 -6.59 18.98
CA GLY A 80 -6.71 -7.49 19.41
C GLY A 80 -5.76 -7.96 18.33
N HIS A 81 -5.85 -7.42 17.11
CA HIS A 81 -4.90 -7.74 16.05
C HIS A 81 -3.65 -6.88 16.20
N GLU A 82 -2.49 -7.49 15.94
CA GLU A 82 -1.23 -6.76 15.86
C GLU A 82 -1.01 -6.33 14.42
N VAL A 83 -0.91 -5.02 14.20
CA VAL A 83 -0.80 -4.42 12.87
C VAL A 83 0.37 -3.46 12.82
N VAL A 84 1.14 -3.52 11.73
CA VAL A 84 2.18 -2.54 11.43
C VAL A 84 1.83 -1.84 10.12
N LEU A 85 1.83 -0.50 10.15
CA LEU A 85 1.60 0.32 8.97
C LEU A 85 2.92 0.46 8.22
N ASP A 86 3.02 -0.20 7.07
CA ASP A 86 4.25 -0.31 6.30
C ASP A 86 4.14 0.55 5.04
N ASP A 87 4.68 1.74 5.12
CA ASP A 87 4.83 2.64 3.99
C ASP A 87 6.16 2.38 3.28
#